data_58a45d0ccfe31c6ffe6b28d897cabb57
#
_entry.id   58a45d0ccfe31c6ffe6b28d897cabb57
#
_cell.length_a   1.000
_cell.length_b   1.000
_cell.length_c   1.000
_cell.angle_alpha   90.00
_cell.angle_beta   90.00
_cell.angle_gamma   90.00
#
_symmetry.space_group_name_H-M   'P 1'
#
loop_
_entity.id
_entity.type
_entity.pdbx_description
1 polymer ?
#
loop_
_entity_poly.entity_id
_entity_poly.type
_entity_poly.pdbx_seq_one_letter_code
_entity_poly.pdbx_strand_id
1 'polypeptide(L)'
;FVKEGLEDMAKPTINLKKAGNLAPELKVGGQWFNSNPLTMKELKGKVVLVDFWTYTCINCIRTLPYLKSWHEKYSDKGLVIIGVHAPEFEFEKDADNVAEAIKDFEITYPIMQDNDFVTWKAYKNRYWPAKYLIDQDGNIRYTHFGEGDYDETETAIQELLALNIPVANPTYRTYGRTPELYLGTTRWDDYPGLKLVGDWSREAEFSTPKSGSTLELKFDAKSVHLVMTPIDGQATVEVYLDNQLVKTIEVTKNMLYDLVELDSPGVHNLRLVFPEGEVELFAFTFG
;
A
#
# COMPACT_ATOMS: atom_id res chain seq x y z
N PHE A 1 5.37 -27.45 35.46
CA PHE A 1 6.81 -27.34 35.16
C PHE A 1 7.04 -27.77 33.71
N VAL A 2 7.01 -26.86 32.74
CA VAL A 2 7.78 -26.95 31.51
C VAL A 2 8.17 -25.52 31.19
N LYS A 3 9.41 -25.15 31.51
CA LYS A 3 10.14 -24.07 30.84
C LYS A 3 10.66 -24.68 29.55
N GLU A 4 9.91 -24.57 28.49
CA GLU A 4 10.45 -24.79 27.16
C GLU A 4 10.98 -23.46 26.62
N GLY A 5 12.21 -23.56 26.14
CA GLY A 5 13.10 -22.50 25.73
C GLY A 5 12.51 -21.58 24.70
N LEU A 6 12.55 -20.31 25.00
CA LEU A 6 12.76 -19.26 24.01
C LEU A 6 14.16 -19.52 23.46
N GLU A 7 14.26 -20.29 22.39
CA GLU A 7 15.47 -20.32 21.58
C GLU A 7 15.81 -18.88 21.23
N ASP A 8 17.05 -18.53 21.53
CA ASP A 8 17.67 -17.24 21.27
C ASP A 8 17.71 -17.07 19.72
N MET A 9 16.58 -16.66 19.14
CA MET A 9 16.52 -16.34 17.72
C MET A 9 17.45 -15.15 17.51
N ALA A 10 18.63 -15.44 16.97
CA ALA A 10 19.61 -14.44 16.65
C ALA A 10 18.95 -13.33 15.81
N LYS A 11 19.04 -12.10 16.29
CA LYS A 11 18.54 -10.94 15.53
C LYS A 11 19.18 -10.94 14.13
N PRO A 12 18.41 -10.60 13.09
CA PRO A 12 18.99 -10.44 11.75
C PRO A 12 20.14 -9.44 11.79
N THR A 13 21.25 -9.77 11.12
CA THR A 13 22.39 -8.86 11.01
C THR A 13 22.03 -7.77 10.03
N ILE A 14 21.90 -6.52 10.53
CA ILE A 14 21.59 -5.38 9.69
C ILE A 14 22.85 -4.64 9.28
N ASN A 15 22.85 -4.14 8.05
CA ASN A 15 23.93 -3.30 7.55
C ASN A 15 23.48 -1.83 7.51
N LEU A 16 23.39 -1.18 8.68
CA LEU A 16 23.13 0.26 8.73
C LEU A 16 24.28 1.01 8.04
N LYS A 17 23.93 1.94 7.13
CA LYS A 17 24.92 2.80 6.48
C LYS A 17 25.73 3.57 7.53
N LYS A 18 27.06 3.43 7.54
CA LYS A 18 27.95 4.10 8.54
C LYS A 18 27.90 5.62 8.43
N ALA A 19 27.79 6.17 7.20
CA ALA A 19 27.54 7.57 6.92
C ALA A 19 26.34 7.64 5.98
N GLY A 20 25.20 8.09 6.48
CA GLY A 20 24.01 8.35 5.68
C GLY A 20 24.09 9.72 5.00
N ASN A 21 23.30 9.88 3.94
CA ASN A 21 23.02 11.21 3.42
C ASN A 21 21.99 11.89 4.31
N LEU A 22 22.12 13.21 4.49
CA LEU A 22 21.09 13.98 5.19
C LEU A 22 19.74 13.77 4.50
N ALA A 23 18.70 13.48 5.29
CA ALA A 23 17.36 13.31 4.80
C ALA A 23 16.83 14.64 4.21
N PRO A 24 16.20 14.62 3.04
CA PRO A 24 15.52 15.79 2.51
C PRO A 24 14.42 16.29 3.44
N GLU A 25 14.12 17.60 3.37
CA GLU A 25 13.00 18.18 4.11
C GLU A 25 11.65 17.68 3.59
N LEU A 26 10.68 17.54 4.50
CA LEU A 26 9.30 17.21 4.18
C LEU A 26 8.61 18.44 3.57
N LYS A 27 8.18 18.33 2.32
CA LYS A 27 7.50 19.41 1.62
C LYS A 27 6.04 19.02 1.41
N VAL A 28 5.18 19.83 1.98
CA VAL A 28 3.74 19.59 1.96
C VAL A 28 3.20 19.80 0.55
N GLY A 29 2.51 18.79 0.03
CA GLY A 29 1.77 18.86 -1.24
C GLY A 29 0.26 18.69 -1.05
N GLY A 30 -0.28 18.97 0.14
CA GLY A 30 -1.69 18.80 0.52
C GLY A 30 -1.87 18.96 2.02
N GLN A 31 -2.72 18.14 2.62
CA GLN A 31 -3.04 18.20 4.05
C GLN A 31 -2.13 17.30 4.89
N TRP A 32 -2.09 17.63 6.20
CA TRP A 32 -1.59 16.74 7.25
C TRP A 32 -2.75 16.18 8.06
N PHE A 33 -2.60 14.91 8.47
CA PHE A 33 -3.57 14.20 9.31
C PHE A 33 -2.85 13.64 10.55
N ASN A 34 -3.58 13.49 11.64
CA ASN A 34 -3.11 13.00 12.95
C ASN A 34 -2.02 13.86 13.60
N SER A 35 -1.60 14.96 13.00
CA SER A 35 -0.66 15.92 13.57
C SER A 35 -0.73 17.28 12.89
N ASN A 36 -0.16 18.32 13.51
CA ASN A 36 0.23 19.53 12.81
C ASN A 36 1.39 19.22 11.83
N PRO A 37 1.63 20.07 10.81
CA PRO A 37 2.80 19.92 9.94
C PRO A 37 4.09 19.79 10.72
N LEU A 38 4.92 18.81 10.34
CA LEU A 38 6.22 18.52 10.95
C LEU A 38 7.35 18.84 9.97
N THR A 39 8.51 19.24 10.49
CA THR A 39 9.73 19.45 9.71
C THR A 39 10.85 18.54 10.19
N MET A 40 11.76 18.17 9.30
CA MET A 40 12.94 17.38 9.70
C MET A 40 13.80 18.10 10.75
N LYS A 41 13.78 19.44 10.75
CA LYS A 41 14.46 20.25 11.76
C LYS A 41 13.88 20.07 13.17
N GLU A 42 12.54 20.03 13.29
CA GLU A 42 11.83 19.82 14.57
C GLU A 42 11.97 18.38 15.06
N LEU A 43 12.16 17.44 14.15
CA LEU A 43 12.36 16.02 14.43
C LEU A 43 13.79 15.65 14.82
N LYS A 44 14.71 16.62 14.85
CA LYS A 44 16.09 16.37 15.27
C LYS A 44 16.13 15.79 16.69
N GLY A 45 16.94 14.76 16.89
CA GLY A 45 16.99 14.00 18.16
C GLY A 45 15.99 12.85 18.25
N LYS A 46 15.15 12.64 17.23
CA LYS A 46 14.25 11.49 17.08
C LYS A 46 14.76 10.55 16.00
N VAL A 47 14.45 9.27 16.13
CA VAL A 47 14.51 8.32 15.01
C VAL A 47 13.25 8.50 14.17
N VAL A 48 13.39 8.72 12.87
CA VAL A 48 12.26 9.00 11.99
C VAL A 48 12.16 7.91 10.93
N LEU A 49 10.98 7.32 10.79
CA LEU A 49 10.65 6.42 9.67
C LEU A 49 9.71 7.15 8.71
N VAL A 50 10.21 7.51 7.54
CA VAL A 50 9.39 8.02 6.43
C VAL A 50 8.94 6.84 5.59
N ASP A 51 7.63 6.65 5.46
CA ASP A 51 7.00 5.60 4.68
C ASP A 51 6.17 6.21 3.55
N PHE A 52 6.59 5.99 2.29
CA PHE A 52 5.83 6.40 1.11
C PHE A 52 4.77 5.35 0.79
N TRP A 53 3.52 5.77 0.73
CA TRP A 53 2.38 4.89 0.53
C TRP A 53 1.26 5.55 -0.26
N THR A 54 0.31 4.75 -0.71
CA THR A 54 -1.02 5.20 -1.14
C THR A 54 -2.07 4.19 -0.68
N TYR A 55 -3.30 4.62 -0.50
CA TYR A 55 -4.31 3.81 0.19
C TYR A 55 -4.94 2.73 -0.69
N THR A 56 -4.76 2.76 -2.02
CA THR A 56 -5.21 1.69 -2.92
C THR A 56 -4.13 0.67 -3.26
N CYS A 57 -2.89 0.89 -2.82
CA CYS A 57 -1.77 -0.03 -3.05
C CYS A 57 -1.85 -1.23 -2.10
N ILE A 58 -2.10 -2.44 -2.61
CA ILE A 58 -2.20 -3.66 -1.78
C ILE A 58 -0.94 -3.91 -0.94
N ASN A 59 0.25 -3.70 -1.49
CA ASN A 59 1.51 -3.89 -0.78
C ASN A 59 1.69 -2.88 0.36
N CYS A 60 1.14 -1.65 0.21
CA CYS A 60 1.09 -0.65 1.25
C CYS A 60 0.12 -1.09 2.36
N ILE A 61 -1.10 -1.51 2.00
CA ILE A 61 -2.12 -1.98 2.94
C ILE A 61 -1.57 -3.14 3.79
N ARG A 62 -0.89 -4.10 3.18
CA ARG A 62 -0.25 -5.23 3.87
C ARG A 62 0.88 -4.80 4.80
N THR A 63 1.48 -3.64 4.58
CA THR A 63 2.54 -3.08 5.42
C THR A 63 2.00 -2.37 6.67
N LEU A 64 0.76 -1.83 6.62
CA LEU A 64 0.17 -1.03 7.71
C LEU A 64 0.17 -1.72 9.09
N PRO A 65 -0.13 -3.02 9.24
CA PRO A 65 -0.12 -3.67 10.55
C PRO A 65 1.24 -3.57 11.26
N TYR A 66 2.33 -3.62 10.50
CA TYR A 66 3.69 -3.51 11.04
C TYR A 66 4.01 -2.07 11.45
N LEU A 67 3.68 -1.08 10.62
CA LEU A 67 3.85 0.34 10.94
C LEU A 67 3.05 0.73 12.19
N LYS A 68 1.79 0.29 12.30
CA LYS A 68 0.95 0.50 13.48
C LYS A 68 1.59 -0.12 14.73
N SER A 69 2.07 -1.37 14.63
CA SER A 69 2.76 -2.06 15.72
C SER A 69 4.05 -1.35 16.15
N TRP A 70 4.86 -0.88 15.20
CA TRP A 70 6.10 -0.15 15.53
C TRP A 70 5.80 1.23 16.13
N HIS A 71 4.75 1.92 15.64
CA HIS A 71 4.30 3.16 16.27
C HIS A 71 3.89 2.95 17.72
N GLU A 72 3.08 1.95 18.00
CA GLU A 72 2.65 1.59 19.36
C GLU A 72 3.82 1.23 20.28
N LYS A 73 4.76 0.40 19.79
CA LYS A 73 5.89 -0.09 20.59
C LYS A 73 6.96 0.98 20.88
N TYR A 74 7.18 1.93 19.95
CA TYR A 74 8.40 2.76 19.98
C TYR A 74 8.16 4.27 19.95
N SER A 75 6.94 4.77 19.81
CA SER A 75 6.68 6.22 19.78
C SER A 75 7.08 6.91 21.08
N ASP A 76 6.84 6.28 22.23
CA ASP A 76 7.27 6.74 23.56
C ASP A 76 8.80 6.63 23.77
N LYS A 77 9.49 5.86 22.95
CA LYS A 77 10.94 5.62 22.98
C LYS A 77 11.72 6.47 21.98
N GLY A 78 11.02 7.35 21.26
CA GLY A 78 11.64 8.33 20.37
C GLY A 78 11.55 8.01 18.88
N LEU A 79 10.75 7.01 18.46
CA LEU A 79 10.41 6.81 17.06
C LEU A 79 9.27 7.76 16.64
N VAL A 80 9.42 8.40 15.49
CA VAL A 80 8.33 9.09 14.80
C VAL A 80 8.13 8.45 13.43
N ILE A 81 6.94 7.92 13.15
CA ILE A 81 6.56 7.45 11.82
C ILE A 81 5.82 8.57 11.09
N ILE A 82 6.17 8.81 9.84
CA ILE A 82 5.49 9.75 8.95
C ILE A 82 5.12 9.02 7.68
N GLY A 83 3.83 8.80 7.47
CA GLY A 83 3.32 8.31 6.21
C GLY A 83 3.23 9.45 5.20
N VAL A 84 3.98 9.35 4.11
CA VAL A 84 3.91 10.28 2.99
C VAL A 84 3.00 9.67 1.94
N HIS A 85 1.76 10.14 1.91
CA HIS A 85 0.78 9.71 0.93
C HIS A 85 1.08 10.38 -0.41
N ALA A 86 1.60 9.60 -1.36
CA ALA A 86 1.88 10.04 -2.74
C ALA A 86 0.90 9.32 -3.67
N PRO A 87 -0.02 10.04 -4.33
CA PRO A 87 -1.14 9.45 -5.06
C PRO A 87 -0.68 8.69 -6.31
N GLU A 88 -1.26 7.54 -6.57
CA GLU A 88 -1.07 6.81 -7.82
C GLU A 88 -2.10 7.24 -8.88
N PHE A 89 -3.33 7.52 -8.43
CA PHE A 89 -4.46 7.96 -9.24
C PHE A 89 -4.95 9.35 -8.82
N GLU A 90 -5.63 10.06 -9.75
CA GLU A 90 -6.07 11.44 -9.51
C GLU A 90 -7.01 11.56 -8.30
N PHE A 91 -7.95 10.61 -8.12
CA PHE A 91 -8.90 10.63 -6.99
C PHE A 91 -8.22 10.47 -5.62
N GLU A 92 -7.00 9.93 -5.56
CA GLU A 92 -6.23 9.80 -4.33
C GLU A 92 -5.65 11.13 -3.81
N LYS A 93 -5.70 12.19 -4.62
CA LYS A 93 -5.33 13.55 -4.19
C LYS A 93 -6.37 14.19 -3.28
N ASP A 94 -7.61 13.71 -3.33
CA ASP A 94 -8.69 14.22 -2.50
C ASP A 94 -8.41 13.94 -1.03
N ALA A 95 -8.44 15.01 -0.22
CA ALA A 95 -8.11 14.91 1.20
C ALA A 95 -9.17 14.16 2.00
N ASP A 96 -10.43 14.19 1.57
CA ASP A 96 -11.53 13.48 2.25
C ASP A 96 -11.40 11.97 2.00
N ASN A 97 -11.01 11.54 0.79
CA ASN A 97 -10.71 10.14 0.49
C ASN A 97 -9.54 9.62 1.34
N VAL A 98 -8.47 10.41 1.47
CA VAL A 98 -7.31 10.06 2.31
C VAL A 98 -7.71 10.01 3.79
N ALA A 99 -8.52 10.95 4.27
CA ALA A 99 -9.01 10.97 5.66
C ALA A 99 -9.87 9.74 5.96
N GLU A 100 -10.74 9.34 5.03
CA GLU A 100 -11.57 8.14 5.17
C GLU A 100 -10.70 6.88 5.22
N ALA A 101 -9.73 6.75 4.33
CA ALA A 101 -8.80 5.62 4.33
C ALA A 101 -7.97 5.54 5.63
N ILE A 102 -7.48 6.67 6.14
CA ILE A 102 -6.78 6.75 7.44
C ILE A 102 -7.66 6.21 8.56
N LYS A 103 -8.94 6.58 8.58
CA LYS A 103 -9.92 6.10 9.56
C LYS A 103 -10.22 4.61 9.40
N ASP A 104 -10.47 4.14 8.17
CA ASP A 104 -10.82 2.75 7.88
C ASP A 104 -9.64 1.80 8.21
N PHE A 105 -8.40 2.24 7.99
CA PHE A 105 -7.19 1.50 8.34
C PHE A 105 -6.73 1.72 9.80
N GLU A 106 -7.43 2.59 10.56
CA GLU A 106 -7.09 2.90 11.95
C GLU A 106 -5.65 3.40 12.11
N ILE A 107 -5.18 4.27 11.20
CA ILE A 107 -3.85 4.85 11.26
C ILE A 107 -3.84 6.00 12.27
N THR A 108 -2.91 5.95 13.23
CA THR A 108 -2.81 6.96 14.31
C THR A 108 -1.52 7.79 14.25
N TYR A 109 -0.53 7.37 13.50
CA TYR A 109 0.71 8.14 13.29
C TYR A 109 0.51 9.27 12.25
N PRO A 110 1.39 10.30 12.25
CA PRO A 110 1.33 11.41 11.30
C PRO A 110 1.31 10.98 9.83
N ILE A 111 0.39 11.55 9.07
CA ILE A 111 0.30 11.38 7.61
C ILE A 111 0.35 12.75 6.95
N MET A 112 1.09 12.87 5.85
CA MET A 112 1.09 14.03 4.97
C MET A 112 0.79 13.64 3.53
N GLN A 113 0.05 14.49 2.82
CA GLN A 113 -0.11 14.34 1.36
C GLN A 113 1.09 14.96 0.63
N ASP A 114 1.54 14.27 -0.41
CA ASP A 114 2.56 14.73 -1.37
C ASP A 114 1.98 14.68 -2.81
N ASN A 115 0.84 15.37 -3.02
CA ASN A 115 0.07 15.34 -4.27
C ASN A 115 0.88 15.76 -5.51
N ASP A 116 1.93 16.56 -5.30
CA ASP A 116 2.83 17.06 -6.36
C ASP A 116 4.13 16.27 -6.47
N PHE A 117 4.29 15.20 -5.68
CA PHE A 117 5.50 14.36 -5.63
C PHE A 117 6.78 15.16 -5.30
N VAL A 118 6.68 16.23 -4.52
CA VAL A 118 7.84 17.06 -4.19
C VAL A 118 8.75 16.37 -3.18
N THR A 119 8.19 15.81 -2.11
CA THR A 119 8.92 15.00 -1.13
C THR A 119 9.40 13.69 -1.75
N TRP A 120 8.54 13.01 -2.51
CA TRP A 120 8.88 11.83 -3.29
C TRP A 120 10.14 12.02 -4.15
N LYS A 121 10.16 13.09 -4.96
CA LYS A 121 11.31 13.42 -5.83
C LYS A 121 12.56 13.78 -5.05
N ALA A 122 12.42 14.49 -3.91
CA ALA A 122 13.53 14.85 -3.04
C ALA A 122 14.21 13.62 -2.43
N TYR A 123 13.43 12.61 -2.02
CA TYR A 123 13.94 11.31 -1.56
C TYR A 123 14.40 10.40 -2.70
N LYS A 124 14.22 10.79 -3.97
CA LYS A 124 14.48 9.98 -5.18
C LYS A 124 13.73 8.65 -5.14
N ASN A 125 12.52 8.67 -4.55
CA ASN A 125 11.70 7.48 -4.42
C ASN A 125 11.16 7.04 -5.79
N ARG A 126 10.83 5.75 -5.91
CA ARG A 126 10.33 5.13 -7.16
C ARG A 126 9.32 4.02 -6.92
N TYR A 127 9.01 3.70 -5.66
CA TYR A 127 8.24 2.50 -5.30
C TYR A 127 7.23 2.81 -4.19
N TRP A 128 6.13 2.08 -4.19
CA TRP A 128 5.19 1.94 -3.10
C TRP A 128 5.14 0.47 -2.65
N PRO A 129 5.18 0.20 -1.32
CA PRO A 129 5.66 1.10 -0.28
C PRO A 129 7.17 1.30 -0.34
N ALA A 130 7.68 2.37 0.29
CA ALA A 130 9.12 2.60 0.43
C ALA A 130 9.44 3.27 1.77
N LYS A 131 10.40 2.71 2.49
CA LYS A 131 10.77 3.12 3.84
C LYS A 131 12.16 3.73 3.87
N TYR A 132 12.28 4.86 4.54
CA TYR A 132 13.55 5.54 4.80
C TYR A 132 13.68 5.78 6.30
N LEU A 133 14.60 5.06 6.95
CA LEU A 133 14.86 5.18 8.37
C LEU A 133 16.02 6.17 8.61
N ILE A 134 15.77 7.16 9.45
CA ILE A 134 16.59 8.34 9.66
C ILE A 134 17.00 8.37 11.13
N ASP A 135 18.31 8.62 11.41
CA ASP A 135 18.83 8.72 12.75
C ASP A 135 18.55 10.08 13.41
N GLN A 136 18.93 10.21 14.68
CA GLN A 136 18.73 11.41 15.49
C GLN A 136 19.48 12.65 14.95
N ASP A 137 20.50 12.44 14.13
CA ASP A 137 21.26 13.53 13.47
C ASP A 137 20.63 13.94 12.12
N GLY A 138 19.61 13.20 11.66
CA GLY A 138 18.88 13.46 10.40
C GLY A 138 19.46 12.74 9.19
N ASN A 139 20.29 11.72 9.36
CA ASN A 139 20.87 10.97 8.24
C ASN A 139 20.05 9.72 7.95
N ILE A 140 19.83 9.41 6.67
CA ILE A 140 19.19 8.16 6.23
C ILE A 140 20.17 7.01 6.46
N ARG A 141 19.81 6.08 7.35
CA ARG A 141 20.66 4.96 7.77
C ARG A 141 20.24 3.62 7.17
N TYR A 142 18.95 3.46 6.86
CA TYR A 142 18.37 2.25 6.27
C TYR A 142 17.29 2.62 5.28
N THR A 143 17.12 1.79 4.24
CA THR A 143 16.04 1.94 3.24
C THR A 143 15.53 0.58 2.86
N HIS A 144 14.21 0.44 2.76
CA HIS A 144 13.57 -0.76 2.26
C HIS A 144 12.52 -0.39 1.21
N PHE A 145 12.45 -1.14 0.10
CA PHE A 145 11.54 -0.92 -1.01
C PHE A 145 10.63 -2.12 -1.20
N GLY A 146 9.32 -1.88 -1.28
CA GLY A 146 8.31 -2.91 -1.34
C GLY A 146 7.86 -3.38 0.05
N GLU A 147 7.04 -4.42 0.07
CA GLU A 147 6.63 -5.14 1.27
C GLU A 147 7.69 -6.17 1.71
N GLY A 148 7.57 -6.71 2.94
CA GLY A 148 8.48 -7.72 3.47
C GLY A 148 9.61 -7.17 4.34
N ASP A 149 10.56 -8.04 4.70
CA ASP A 149 11.73 -7.77 5.56
C ASP A 149 11.41 -6.98 6.84
N TYR A 150 10.25 -7.27 7.44
CA TYR A 150 9.73 -6.54 8.59
C TYR A 150 10.60 -6.71 9.83
N ASP A 151 11.16 -7.92 10.05
CA ASP A 151 12.08 -8.18 11.16
C ASP A 151 13.38 -7.39 11.01
N GLU A 152 13.88 -7.26 9.77
CA GLU A 152 15.07 -6.47 9.47
C GLU A 152 14.80 -4.99 9.72
N THR A 153 13.66 -4.48 9.22
CA THR A 153 13.26 -3.08 9.44
C THR A 153 13.07 -2.76 10.92
N GLU A 154 12.38 -3.64 11.69
CA GLU A 154 12.19 -3.44 13.13
C GLU A 154 13.52 -3.50 13.89
N THR A 155 14.43 -4.38 13.50
CA THR A 155 15.76 -4.46 14.09
C THR A 155 16.55 -3.18 13.82
N ALA A 156 16.45 -2.59 12.60
CA ALA A 156 17.06 -1.30 12.26
C ALA A 156 16.51 -0.17 13.15
N ILE A 157 15.21 -0.13 13.38
CA ILE A 157 14.57 0.83 14.29
C ILE A 157 15.14 0.70 15.70
N GLN A 158 15.19 -0.53 16.23
CA GLN A 158 15.70 -0.79 17.57
C GLN A 158 17.19 -0.41 17.72
N GLU A 159 18.01 -0.67 16.71
CA GLU A 159 19.43 -0.32 16.73
C GLU A 159 19.62 1.20 16.85
N LEU A 160 18.88 2.02 16.07
CA LEU A 160 18.94 3.47 16.17
C LEU A 160 18.37 4.01 17.48
N LEU A 161 17.42 3.32 18.09
CA LEU A 161 16.87 3.66 19.41
C LEU A 161 17.72 3.12 20.57
N ALA A 162 18.81 2.40 20.31
CA ALA A 162 19.64 1.70 21.31
C ALA A 162 18.82 0.72 22.19
N LEU A 163 17.86 0.01 21.57
CA LEU A 163 17.00 -0.98 22.22
C LEU A 163 17.44 -2.40 21.87
N ASN A 164 17.12 -3.33 22.76
CA ASN A 164 17.35 -4.76 22.57
C ASN A 164 16.11 -5.56 23.01
N ILE A 165 15.06 -5.50 22.21
CA ILE A 165 13.78 -6.18 22.45
C ILE A 165 13.64 -7.32 21.43
N PRO A 166 13.12 -8.49 21.79
CA PRO A 166 12.85 -9.55 20.82
C PRO A 166 11.98 -9.05 19.66
N VAL A 167 12.39 -9.35 18.44
CA VAL A 167 11.64 -9.05 17.22
C VAL A 167 10.88 -10.29 16.81
N ALA A 168 9.59 -10.16 16.62
CA ALA A 168 8.73 -11.24 16.12
C ALA A 168 7.57 -10.60 15.34
N ASN A 169 7.73 -10.52 14.03
CA ASN A 169 6.66 -10.07 13.14
C ASN A 169 5.99 -11.27 12.48
N PRO A 170 4.67 -11.23 12.25
CA PRO A 170 4.00 -12.24 11.44
C PRO A 170 4.65 -12.34 10.06
N THR A 171 4.90 -13.55 9.59
CA THR A 171 5.37 -13.75 8.21
C THR A 171 4.18 -13.68 7.27
N TYR A 172 4.30 -12.85 6.24
CA TYR A 172 3.37 -12.78 5.15
C TYR A 172 4.06 -13.25 3.85
N ARG A 173 3.38 -14.11 3.09
CA ARG A 173 3.87 -14.56 1.79
C ARG A 173 2.84 -14.23 0.72
N THR A 174 3.26 -13.50 -0.30
CA THR A 174 2.47 -13.26 -1.51
C THR A 174 2.73 -14.35 -2.54
N TYR A 175 1.69 -14.72 -3.27
CA TYR A 175 1.76 -15.68 -4.35
C TYR A 175 1.00 -15.13 -5.56
N GLY A 176 1.59 -14.19 -6.28
CA GLY A 176 1.07 -13.71 -7.54
C GLY A 176 2.11 -13.89 -8.64
N ARG A 177 1.74 -14.59 -9.74
CA ARG A 177 2.55 -14.65 -10.97
C ARG A 177 2.01 -13.71 -12.02
N THR A 178 0.74 -13.36 -11.92
CA THR A 178 0.15 -12.33 -12.77
C THR A 178 0.69 -10.98 -12.32
N PRO A 179 1.26 -10.18 -13.23
CA PRO A 179 1.73 -8.84 -12.90
C PRO A 179 0.54 -7.92 -12.61
N GLU A 180 0.81 -6.78 -11.99
CA GLU A 180 -0.16 -5.70 -11.88
C GLU A 180 -0.65 -5.26 -13.26
N LEU A 181 -1.98 -5.06 -13.43
CA LEU A 181 -2.60 -4.77 -14.72
C LEU A 181 -3.41 -3.47 -14.66
N TYR A 182 -2.97 -2.46 -15.37
CA TYR A 182 -3.64 -1.16 -15.48
C TYR A 182 -4.69 -1.14 -16.59
N LEU A 183 -5.85 -0.56 -16.30
CA LEU A 183 -6.98 -0.52 -17.23
C LEU A 183 -7.10 0.82 -17.98
N GLY A 184 -6.37 1.85 -17.57
CA GLY A 184 -6.27 3.13 -18.26
C GLY A 184 -5.34 3.08 -19.48
N THR A 185 -5.55 3.99 -20.44
CA THR A 185 -4.81 3.98 -21.70
C THR A 185 -3.33 4.37 -21.55
N THR A 186 -2.97 5.13 -20.50
CA THR A 186 -1.58 5.60 -20.27
C THR A 186 -0.64 4.48 -19.84
N ARG A 187 -1.15 3.49 -19.09
CA ARG A 187 -0.37 2.37 -18.53
C ARG A 187 -0.92 1.00 -18.95
N TRP A 188 -1.69 0.96 -20.02
CA TRP A 188 -2.25 -0.29 -20.53
C TRP A 188 -1.15 -1.27 -20.94
N ASP A 189 -1.12 -2.42 -20.29
CA ASP A 189 -0.30 -3.55 -20.69
C ASP A 189 -1.13 -4.51 -21.54
N ASP A 190 -0.60 -4.93 -22.68
CA ASP A 190 -1.27 -5.89 -23.56
C ASP A 190 -1.13 -7.32 -22.98
N TYR A 191 -1.80 -7.54 -21.84
CA TYR A 191 -1.78 -8.83 -21.16
C TYR A 191 -2.72 -9.82 -21.86
N PRO A 192 -2.21 -10.95 -22.41
CA PRO A 192 -3.02 -11.87 -23.22
C PRO A 192 -4.22 -12.48 -22.49
N GLY A 193 -4.19 -12.50 -21.15
CA GLY A 193 -5.26 -13.01 -20.30
C GLY A 193 -6.38 -12.02 -20.01
N LEU A 194 -6.21 -10.73 -20.33
CA LEU A 194 -7.18 -9.67 -20.05
C LEU A 194 -7.97 -9.31 -21.30
N LYS A 195 -9.30 -9.27 -21.19
CA LYS A 195 -10.20 -8.88 -22.28
C LYS A 195 -11.31 -7.98 -21.77
N LEU A 196 -11.52 -6.88 -22.45
CA LEU A 196 -12.70 -6.02 -22.32
C LEU A 196 -13.69 -6.43 -23.42
N VAL A 197 -14.84 -6.99 -23.04
CA VAL A 197 -15.85 -7.51 -23.97
C VAL A 197 -17.04 -6.57 -23.99
N GLY A 198 -17.52 -6.20 -25.18
CA GLY A 198 -18.58 -5.21 -25.38
C GLY A 198 -18.02 -3.80 -25.56
N ASP A 199 -18.81 -2.80 -25.22
CA ASP A 199 -18.45 -1.37 -25.39
C ASP A 199 -17.87 -0.79 -24.11
N TRP A 200 -16.72 -0.12 -24.23
CA TRP A 200 -15.97 0.48 -23.13
C TRP A 200 -15.57 1.91 -23.43
N SER A 201 -15.74 2.82 -22.47
CA SER A 201 -15.03 4.09 -22.45
C SER A 201 -13.66 3.88 -21.84
N ARG A 202 -12.63 4.46 -22.44
CA ARG A 202 -11.25 4.29 -21.97
C ARG A 202 -10.57 5.64 -21.81
N GLU A 203 -10.22 5.97 -20.57
CA GLU A 203 -9.56 7.21 -20.20
C GLU A 203 -8.08 6.96 -19.87
N ALA A 204 -7.35 8.00 -19.48
CA ALA A 204 -5.92 7.93 -19.19
C ALA A 204 -5.59 6.94 -18.07
N GLU A 205 -6.37 6.93 -16.99
CA GLU A 205 -6.12 6.13 -15.78
C GLU A 205 -7.07 4.95 -15.61
N PHE A 206 -8.25 4.94 -16.24
CA PHE A 206 -9.29 3.93 -16.01
C PHE A 206 -10.05 3.54 -17.29
N SER A 207 -10.85 2.49 -17.17
CA SER A 207 -11.84 2.09 -18.17
C SER A 207 -13.21 1.93 -17.52
N THR A 208 -14.28 2.34 -18.23
CA THR A 208 -15.66 2.27 -17.78
C THR A 208 -16.47 1.35 -18.69
N PRO A 209 -17.10 0.29 -18.15
CA PRO A 209 -17.99 -0.57 -18.93
C PRO A 209 -19.26 0.15 -19.35
N LYS A 210 -19.73 -0.06 -20.57
CA LYS A 210 -21.09 0.30 -21.00
C LYS A 210 -22.04 -0.85 -20.71
N SER A 211 -23.34 -0.57 -20.74
CA SER A 211 -24.38 -1.58 -20.44
C SER A 211 -24.16 -2.88 -21.23
N GLY A 212 -24.15 -4.01 -20.53
CA GLY A 212 -23.94 -5.34 -21.09
C GLY A 212 -22.49 -5.72 -21.36
N SER A 213 -21.53 -4.84 -21.06
CA SER A 213 -20.11 -5.18 -21.17
C SER A 213 -19.65 -6.07 -20.01
N THR A 214 -18.57 -6.83 -20.26
CA THR A 214 -17.93 -7.68 -19.25
C THR A 214 -16.42 -7.57 -19.35
N LEU A 215 -15.73 -7.86 -18.24
CA LEU A 215 -14.29 -8.00 -18.21
C LEU A 215 -13.95 -9.47 -17.95
N GLU A 216 -13.07 -10.04 -18.76
CA GLU A 216 -12.54 -11.40 -18.57
C GLU A 216 -11.04 -11.33 -18.29
N LEU A 217 -10.58 -12.08 -17.28
CA LEU A 217 -9.20 -12.13 -16.88
C LEU A 217 -8.78 -13.56 -16.52
N LYS A 218 -7.76 -14.07 -17.20
CA LYS A 218 -7.06 -15.30 -16.78
C LYS A 218 -5.87 -14.89 -15.91
N PHE A 219 -5.82 -15.37 -14.68
CA PHE A 219 -4.78 -15.03 -13.71
C PHE A 219 -4.14 -16.25 -13.05
N ASP A 220 -2.95 -16.10 -12.48
CA ASP A 220 -2.25 -17.07 -11.62
C ASP A 220 -1.85 -16.37 -10.33
N ALA A 221 -2.66 -16.53 -9.29
CA ALA A 221 -2.47 -15.90 -8.00
C ALA A 221 -3.32 -16.58 -6.91
N LYS A 222 -3.12 -16.22 -5.65
CA LYS A 222 -3.96 -16.61 -4.53
C LYS A 222 -5.10 -15.60 -4.29
N SER A 223 -4.83 -14.31 -4.46
CA SER A 223 -5.82 -13.26 -4.31
C SER A 223 -5.85 -12.31 -5.51
N VAL A 224 -7.02 -11.72 -5.76
CA VAL A 224 -7.24 -10.73 -6.82
C VAL A 224 -7.95 -9.53 -6.22
N HIS A 225 -7.38 -8.36 -6.43
CA HIS A 225 -7.93 -7.09 -6.00
C HIS A 225 -8.07 -6.15 -7.21
N LEU A 226 -9.01 -5.21 -7.13
CA LEU A 226 -9.24 -4.22 -8.18
C LEU A 226 -9.54 -2.86 -7.56
N VAL A 227 -8.84 -1.82 -8.01
CA VAL A 227 -9.14 -0.44 -7.68
C VAL A 227 -10.33 0.01 -8.49
N MET A 228 -11.40 0.43 -7.81
CA MET A 228 -12.66 0.88 -8.41
C MET A 228 -13.19 2.15 -7.76
N THR A 229 -13.90 2.97 -8.55
CA THR A 229 -14.67 4.12 -8.06
C THR A 229 -16.09 4.10 -8.66
N PRO A 230 -17.13 4.43 -7.90
CA PRO A 230 -18.48 4.60 -8.44
C PRO A 230 -18.59 5.99 -9.09
N ILE A 231 -19.28 6.10 -10.23
CA ILE A 231 -19.49 7.42 -10.89
C ILE A 231 -20.62 8.17 -10.21
N ASP A 232 -21.76 7.52 -9.99
CA ASP A 232 -22.97 8.14 -9.41
C ASP A 232 -23.28 7.62 -7.98
N GLY A 233 -22.23 7.50 -7.16
CA GLY A 233 -22.33 7.15 -5.73
C GLY A 233 -22.40 5.67 -5.42
N GLN A 234 -22.94 4.81 -6.30
CA GLN A 234 -23.00 3.37 -6.10
C GLN A 234 -23.03 2.61 -7.41
N ALA A 235 -22.31 1.49 -7.46
CA ALA A 235 -22.38 0.53 -8.56
C ALA A 235 -22.30 -0.91 -8.02
N THR A 236 -22.87 -1.86 -8.75
CA THR A 236 -22.82 -3.29 -8.41
C THR A 236 -21.90 -4.02 -9.38
N VAL A 237 -21.00 -4.85 -8.85
CA VAL A 237 -20.10 -5.70 -9.62
C VAL A 237 -20.28 -7.16 -9.19
N GLU A 238 -20.70 -8.01 -10.13
CA GLU A 238 -20.74 -9.44 -9.93
C GLU A 238 -19.43 -10.09 -10.33
N VAL A 239 -18.87 -10.89 -9.44
CA VAL A 239 -17.58 -11.57 -9.59
C VAL A 239 -17.83 -13.05 -9.83
N TYR A 240 -17.48 -13.53 -11.03
CA TYR A 240 -17.52 -14.94 -11.41
C TYR A 240 -16.11 -15.51 -11.44
N LEU A 241 -15.91 -16.64 -10.77
CA LEU A 241 -14.68 -17.43 -10.82
C LEU A 241 -14.98 -18.77 -11.48
N ASP A 242 -14.27 -19.12 -12.56
CA ASP A 242 -14.47 -20.34 -13.33
C ASP A 242 -15.97 -20.59 -13.70
N ASN A 243 -16.64 -19.51 -14.10
CA ASN A 243 -18.06 -19.44 -14.46
C ASN A 243 -19.07 -19.59 -13.29
N GLN A 244 -18.62 -19.59 -12.05
CA GLN A 244 -19.49 -19.58 -10.87
C GLN A 244 -19.53 -18.19 -10.24
N LEU A 245 -20.70 -17.66 -9.92
CA LEU A 245 -20.84 -16.43 -9.14
C LEU A 245 -20.32 -16.69 -7.72
N VAL A 246 -19.24 -16.02 -7.34
CA VAL A 246 -18.61 -16.19 -6.03
C VAL A 246 -18.83 -15.00 -5.11
N LYS A 247 -19.08 -13.81 -5.67
CA LYS A 247 -19.26 -12.59 -4.89
C LYS A 247 -20.04 -11.55 -5.68
N THR A 248 -20.82 -10.74 -4.96
CA THR A 248 -21.38 -9.48 -5.46
C THR A 248 -20.79 -8.35 -4.60
N ILE A 249 -20.29 -7.32 -5.24
CA ILE A 249 -19.62 -6.18 -4.59
C ILE A 249 -20.44 -4.93 -4.86
N GLU A 250 -20.78 -4.22 -3.77
CA GLU A 250 -21.31 -2.85 -3.83
C GLU A 250 -20.13 -1.89 -3.81
N VAL A 251 -19.90 -1.21 -4.92
CA VAL A 251 -18.86 -0.18 -5.06
C VAL A 251 -19.45 1.15 -4.63
N THR A 252 -19.07 1.62 -3.44
CA THR A 252 -19.60 2.85 -2.82
C THR A 252 -18.52 3.85 -2.47
N LYS A 253 -17.24 3.47 -2.59
CA LYS A 253 -16.08 4.28 -2.24
C LYS A 253 -14.99 4.17 -3.32
N ASN A 254 -14.09 5.13 -3.31
CA ASN A 254 -12.89 5.14 -4.14
C ASN A 254 -11.79 4.33 -3.43
N MET A 255 -11.67 3.03 -3.70
CA MET A 255 -10.76 2.15 -2.96
C MET A 255 -10.35 0.89 -3.71
N LEU A 256 -9.47 0.11 -3.08
CA LEU A 256 -9.16 -1.25 -3.50
C LEU A 256 -10.22 -2.22 -2.97
N TYR A 257 -10.79 -3.02 -3.86
CA TYR A 257 -11.79 -4.03 -3.54
C TYR A 257 -11.21 -5.44 -3.68
N ASP A 258 -11.46 -6.28 -2.68
CA ASP A 258 -11.11 -7.69 -2.72
C ASP A 258 -12.13 -8.45 -3.57
N LEU A 259 -11.70 -8.97 -4.71
CA LEU A 259 -12.56 -9.74 -5.61
C LEU A 259 -12.56 -11.22 -5.27
N VAL A 260 -11.38 -11.81 -5.12
CA VAL A 260 -11.16 -13.25 -4.91
C VAL A 260 -10.08 -13.45 -3.86
N GLU A 261 -10.31 -14.41 -2.95
CA GLU A 261 -9.30 -14.99 -2.06
C GLU A 261 -9.44 -16.51 -2.12
N LEU A 262 -8.35 -17.21 -2.46
CA LEU A 262 -8.29 -18.67 -2.62
C LEU A 262 -7.54 -19.31 -1.45
N ASP A 263 -7.79 -20.57 -1.17
CA ASP A 263 -7.03 -21.35 -0.19
C ASP A 263 -5.57 -21.55 -0.61
N SER A 264 -5.36 -21.71 -1.93
CA SER A 264 -4.03 -21.89 -2.53
C SER A 264 -3.92 -21.14 -3.87
N PRO A 265 -2.72 -20.71 -4.27
CA PRO A 265 -2.52 -20.06 -5.56
C PRO A 265 -2.80 -21.02 -6.72
N GLY A 266 -3.31 -20.49 -7.81
CA GLY A 266 -3.63 -21.27 -9.00
C GLY A 266 -4.02 -20.43 -10.20
N VAL A 267 -4.18 -21.13 -11.34
CA VAL A 267 -4.62 -20.49 -12.58
C VAL A 267 -6.14 -20.60 -12.68
N HIS A 268 -6.81 -19.46 -12.75
CA HIS A 268 -8.27 -19.34 -12.79
C HIS A 268 -8.72 -18.33 -13.84
N ASN A 269 -10.03 -18.35 -14.14
CA ASN A 269 -10.68 -17.37 -15.02
C ASN A 269 -11.64 -16.52 -14.19
N LEU A 270 -11.38 -15.23 -14.13
CA LEU A 270 -12.25 -14.22 -13.55
C LEU A 270 -13.12 -13.62 -14.64
N ARG A 271 -14.39 -13.40 -14.35
CA ARG A 271 -15.29 -12.60 -15.18
C ARG A 271 -16.05 -11.62 -14.28
N LEU A 272 -15.99 -10.35 -14.64
CA LEU A 272 -16.76 -9.29 -13.99
C LEU A 272 -17.95 -8.91 -14.87
N VAL A 273 -19.11 -8.74 -14.23
CA VAL A 273 -20.36 -8.27 -14.83
C VAL A 273 -20.84 -7.05 -14.06
N PHE A 274 -21.40 -6.08 -14.74
CA PHE A 274 -21.79 -4.78 -14.21
C PHE A 274 -23.31 -4.57 -14.39
N PRO A 275 -24.15 -5.15 -13.49
CA PRO A 275 -25.60 -5.13 -13.66
C PRO A 275 -26.22 -3.77 -13.39
N GLU A 276 -25.69 -2.99 -12.43
CA GLU A 276 -26.26 -1.72 -11.98
C GLU A 276 -25.19 -0.68 -11.66
N GLY A 277 -25.48 0.59 -11.98
CA GLY A 277 -24.60 1.73 -11.76
C GLY A 277 -23.46 1.80 -12.77
N GLU A 278 -22.70 2.90 -12.72
CA GLU A 278 -21.49 3.10 -13.52
C GLU A 278 -20.27 3.08 -12.61
N VAL A 279 -19.21 2.38 -13.05
CA VAL A 279 -17.99 2.18 -12.27
C VAL A 279 -16.75 2.41 -13.13
N GLU A 280 -15.77 3.10 -12.59
CA GLU A 280 -14.44 3.26 -13.17
C GLU A 280 -13.51 2.17 -12.59
N LEU A 281 -12.80 1.48 -13.47
CA LEU A 281 -11.87 0.41 -13.13
C LEU A 281 -10.44 0.85 -13.45
N PHE A 282 -9.55 0.84 -12.47
CA PHE A 282 -8.20 1.41 -12.58
C PHE A 282 -7.12 0.36 -12.74
N ALA A 283 -6.88 -0.48 -11.74
CA ALA A 283 -5.81 -1.46 -11.76
C ALA A 283 -6.16 -2.72 -10.97
N PHE A 284 -5.79 -3.88 -11.53
CA PHE A 284 -5.74 -5.14 -10.80
C PHE A 284 -4.41 -5.31 -10.10
N THR A 285 -4.46 -5.82 -8.86
CA THR A 285 -3.30 -6.30 -8.13
C THR A 285 -3.53 -7.71 -7.61
N PHE A 286 -2.46 -8.46 -7.40
CA PHE A 286 -2.49 -9.89 -7.10
C PHE A 286 -1.64 -10.23 -5.89
N GLY A 287 -1.97 -11.36 -5.20
CA GLY A 287 -1.23 -11.82 -4.06
C GLY A 287 -1.25 -13.32 -3.85
#